data_bc86dad00053a6af8c31da2a61455b8d
#
_entry.id   bc86dad00053a6af8c31da2a61455b8d
#
_cell.length_a   1.000
_cell.length_b   1.000
_cell.length_c   1.000
_cell.angle_alpha   90.00
_cell.angle_beta   90.00
_cell.angle_gamma   90.00
#
_symmetry.space_group_name_H-M   'P 1'
#
loop_
_entity.id
_entity.type
_entity.pdbx_description
1 polymer ?
#
loop_
_entity_poly.entity_id
_entity_poly.type
_entity_poly.pdbx_seq_one_letter_code
_entity_poly.pdbx_strand_id
1 'polypeptide(L)'
;MTGPKPVPGPVDGVATMWGDEDAAVERILKLTERIFGPPPSGELWVGDDAAVVEVTSPLLLSCDAVVEGVHFDLAFSSLEDVGWKALTVAVSDIAAMGGCPTHAVCTMAVPQGTDVERLAAGVAEAGAEWSCRIVGGDLTSASQIVLSVTVTGRLHGTAPAVRRSGAAPGDELFVTGPLGASAAGLRNLREGAREGALVDAHRRPRARLAEGMAARRAGVSAMMDVSDGLALDLRRLAHASGVGVALFGVPVAAGATESEALGGGEDYELLMATRDPDRLAAAFQAAGLRPPLHIGACTADVSECTLEGRPMPLLGWQHAIGRPASQRSS
;
A
#
# COMPACT_ATOMS: atom_id res chain seq x y z
N MET A 1 19.33 33.83 23.05
CA MET A 1 18.39 33.27 22.07
C MET A 1 19.21 32.91 20.84
N THR A 2 19.57 31.64 20.75
CA THR A 2 20.32 31.11 19.60
C THR A 2 19.30 30.47 18.67
N GLY A 3 19.14 31.05 17.46
CA GLY A 3 18.24 30.55 16.43
C GLY A 3 18.63 29.13 15.95
N PRO A 4 17.72 28.41 15.31
CA PRO A 4 17.98 27.05 14.86
C PRO A 4 19.14 27.03 13.83
N LYS A 5 20.04 26.06 14.00
CA LYS A 5 21.15 25.84 13.07
C LYS A 5 20.60 25.42 11.69
N PRO A 6 21.22 25.86 10.57
CA PRO A 6 20.79 25.46 9.25
C PRO A 6 20.95 23.94 9.03
N VAL A 7 19.95 23.34 8.35
CA VAL A 7 19.97 21.94 7.94
C VAL A 7 21.04 21.74 6.88
N PRO A 8 21.95 20.75 6.99
CA PRO A 8 22.94 20.46 5.95
C PRO A 8 22.25 20.06 4.64
N GLY A 9 22.76 20.57 3.52
CA GLY A 9 22.31 20.24 2.19
C GLY A 9 22.58 18.77 1.80
N PRO A 10 21.97 18.28 0.68
CA PRO A 10 22.06 16.88 0.27
C PRO A 10 23.52 16.48 -0.03
N VAL A 11 23.87 15.27 0.37
CA VAL A 11 25.16 14.64 0.03
C VAL A 11 25.01 14.09 -1.39
N ASP A 12 25.78 14.62 -2.33
CA ASP A 12 25.81 14.20 -3.72
C ASP A 12 26.32 12.75 -3.87
N GLY A 13 25.68 11.96 -4.74
CA GLY A 13 26.35 10.85 -5.39
C GLY A 13 25.78 9.44 -5.33
N VAL A 14 24.50 9.24 -5.06
CA VAL A 14 23.84 7.96 -5.39
C VAL A 14 22.68 8.24 -6.33
N ALA A 15 22.81 7.83 -7.60
CA ALA A 15 21.69 7.79 -8.53
C ALA A 15 20.66 6.83 -7.95
N THR A 16 19.62 7.34 -7.29
CA THR A 16 18.64 6.56 -6.55
C THR A 16 17.76 5.82 -7.54
N MET A 17 17.70 4.51 -7.37
CA MET A 17 16.73 3.60 -7.99
C MET A 17 15.29 3.97 -7.60
N TRP A 18 15.13 4.90 -6.66
CA TRP A 18 13.91 5.37 -6.03
C TRP A 18 13.50 6.74 -6.58
N GLY A 19 12.21 6.94 -6.81
CA GLY A 19 11.65 8.22 -7.22
C GLY A 19 11.71 9.30 -6.12
N ASP A 20 11.19 10.47 -6.44
CA ASP A 20 11.18 11.61 -5.52
C ASP A 20 10.40 11.32 -4.23
N GLU A 21 9.36 10.48 -4.31
CA GLU A 21 8.55 10.05 -3.18
C GLU A 21 9.35 9.18 -2.22
N ASP A 22 9.95 8.09 -2.70
CA ASP A 22 10.74 7.18 -1.87
C ASP A 22 11.92 7.92 -1.22
N ALA A 23 12.58 8.80 -1.98
CA ALA A 23 13.65 9.65 -1.45
C ALA A 23 13.14 10.64 -0.39
N ALA A 24 11.90 11.12 -0.50
CA ALA A 24 11.28 11.96 0.52
C ALA A 24 10.94 11.16 1.78
N VAL A 25 10.39 9.97 1.64
CA VAL A 25 10.11 9.04 2.76
C VAL A 25 11.39 8.70 3.49
N GLU A 26 12.48 8.37 2.78
CA GLU A 26 13.79 8.09 3.39
C GLU A 26 14.35 9.29 4.17
N ARG A 27 14.18 10.52 3.66
CA ARG A 27 14.58 11.74 4.38
C ARG A 27 13.76 11.96 5.64
N ILE A 28 12.46 11.71 5.60
CA ILE A 28 11.56 11.80 6.75
C ILE A 28 11.96 10.76 7.81
N LEU A 29 12.22 9.52 7.42
CA LEU A 29 12.71 8.48 8.31
C LEU A 29 13.99 8.91 9.04
N LYS A 30 15.01 9.35 8.30
CA LYS A 30 16.28 9.84 8.88
C LYS A 30 16.09 11.04 9.81
N LEU A 31 15.14 11.94 9.47
CA LEU A 31 14.80 13.07 10.31
C LEU A 31 14.15 12.61 11.62
N THR A 32 13.21 11.68 11.55
CA THR A 32 12.49 11.10 12.68
C THR A 32 13.43 10.39 13.63
N GLU A 33 14.29 9.52 13.11
CA GLU A 33 15.33 8.82 13.91
C GLU A 33 16.31 9.78 14.57
N ARG A 34 16.69 10.87 13.91
CA ARG A 34 17.59 11.88 14.50
C ARG A 34 16.96 12.63 15.66
N ILE A 35 15.64 12.86 15.62
CA ILE A 35 14.91 13.64 16.63
C ILE A 35 14.49 12.76 17.81
N PHE A 36 13.99 11.57 17.54
CA PHE A 36 13.35 10.70 18.53
C PHE A 36 14.19 9.47 18.88
N GLY A 37 15.27 9.21 18.13
CA GLY A 37 16.03 7.96 18.19
C GLY A 37 15.35 6.84 17.40
N PRO A 38 15.94 5.64 17.39
CA PRO A 38 15.33 4.47 16.79
C PRO A 38 14.09 4.05 17.60
N PRO A 39 13.11 3.38 16.96
CA PRO A 39 11.93 2.87 17.66
C PRO A 39 12.35 1.93 18.80
N PRO A 40 11.65 1.95 19.96
CA PRO A 40 11.83 0.99 21.03
C PRO A 40 11.70 -0.45 20.55
N SER A 41 12.27 -1.39 21.32
CA SER A 41 12.13 -2.82 20.99
C SER A 41 10.65 -3.23 20.99
N GLY A 42 10.19 -3.82 19.90
CA GLY A 42 8.78 -4.22 19.68
C GLY A 42 7.97 -3.20 18.91
N GLU A 43 8.46 -1.99 18.71
CA GLU A 43 7.80 -1.00 17.89
C GLU A 43 8.37 -0.95 16.45
N LEU A 44 7.55 -0.50 15.52
CA LEU A 44 7.88 -0.22 14.14
C LEU A 44 7.21 1.11 13.75
N TRP A 45 7.99 2.04 13.20
CA TRP A 45 7.47 3.38 12.89
C TRP A 45 7.37 3.60 11.36
N VAL A 46 8.04 4.61 10.84
CA VAL A 46 8.03 4.93 9.41
C VAL A 46 8.77 3.86 8.62
N GLY A 47 8.30 3.52 7.40
CA GLY A 47 9.00 2.63 6.47
C GLY A 47 8.36 1.26 6.28
N ASP A 48 7.18 1.04 6.85
CA ASP A 48 6.31 -0.12 6.58
C ASP A 48 4.88 0.36 6.31
N ASP A 49 3.95 -0.53 5.95
CA ASP A 49 2.58 -0.20 5.59
C ASP A 49 1.80 0.43 6.77
N ALA A 50 2.11 0.04 8.00
CA ALA A 50 1.57 0.65 9.21
C ALA A 50 2.60 0.69 10.34
N ALA A 51 2.50 1.68 11.23
CA ALA A 51 3.26 1.70 12.47
C ALA A 51 2.77 0.63 13.45
N VAL A 52 3.70 0.03 14.20
CA VAL A 52 3.40 -0.82 15.35
C VAL A 52 3.85 -0.09 16.60
N VAL A 53 2.93 0.20 17.50
CA VAL A 53 3.21 0.87 18.79
C VAL A 53 2.64 0.04 19.93
N GLU A 54 3.41 -0.10 21.00
CA GLU A 54 2.95 -0.80 22.20
C GLU A 54 2.15 0.14 23.09
N VAL A 55 0.89 -0.22 23.35
CA VAL A 55 0.06 0.45 24.35
C VAL A 55 -0.25 -0.53 25.48
N THR A 56 -1.28 -1.34 25.33
CA THR A 56 -1.57 -2.52 26.18
C THR A 56 -1.31 -3.83 25.44
N SER A 57 -1.25 -3.78 24.11
CA SER A 57 -0.87 -4.79 23.11
C SER A 57 -0.35 -4.04 21.89
N PRO A 58 0.38 -4.67 20.98
CA PRO A 58 0.81 -3.98 19.76
C PRO A 58 -0.40 -3.34 19.04
N LEU A 59 -0.30 -2.05 18.76
CA LEU A 59 -1.28 -1.27 18.01
C LEU A 59 -0.75 -1.04 16.60
N LEU A 60 -1.54 -1.38 15.59
CA LEU A 60 -1.28 -0.98 14.21
C LEU A 60 -1.85 0.43 14.01
N LEU A 61 -1.13 1.27 13.28
CA LEU A 61 -1.55 2.63 12.95
C LEU A 61 -1.12 2.92 11.51
N SER A 62 -2.08 3.28 10.66
CA SER A 62 -1.83 3.76 9.30
C SER A 62 -2.53 5.07 9.05
N CYS A 63 -1.97 5.89 8.14
CA CYS A 63 -2.59 7.12 7.69
C CYS A 63 -2.37 7.25 6.18
N ASP A 64 -3.46 7.42 5.45
CA ASP A 64 -3.44 7.53 4.01
C ASP A 64 -4.28 8.72 3.54
N ALA A 65 -4.04 9.19 2.31
CA ALA A 65 -4.78 10.29 1.74
C ALA A 65 -5.17 10.03 0.29
N VAL A 66 -6.41 10.33 -0.07
CA VAL A 66 -6.87 10.38 -1.46
C VAL A 66 -7.11 11.81 -1.89
N VAL A 67 -6.61 12.17 -3.07
CA VAL A 67 -6.59 13.53 -3.61
C VAL A 67 -7.26 13.55 -4.97
N GLU A 68 -8.19 14.49 -5.18
CA GLU A 68 -8.84 14.70 -6.47
C GLU A 68 -7.81 15.01 -7.58
N GLY A 69 -8.00 14.42 -8.75
CA GLY A 69 -7.08 14.54 -9.88
C GLY A 69 -5.81 13.69 -9.76
N VAL A 70 -5.60 13.00 -8.62
CA VAL A 70 -4.49 12.07 -8.40
C VAL A 70 -5.01 10.64 -8.23
N HIS A 71 -5.85 10.40 -7.24
CA HIS A 71 -6.37 9.08 -6.88
C HIS A 71 -7.79 8.84 -7.36
N PHE A 72 -8.53 9.89 -7.70
CA PHE A 72 -9.88 9.82 -8.25
C PHE A 72 -10.20 11.07 -9.10
N ASP A 73 -11.23 10.94 -9.93
CA ASP A 73 -11.78 12.03 -10.72
C ASP A 73 -13.31 11.97 -10.63
N LEU A 74 -13.94 13.10 -10.26
CA LEU A 74 -15.40 13.19 -10.15
C LEU A 74 -16.13 13.03 -11.50
N ALA A 75 -15.41 13.07 -12.63
CA ALA A 75 -16.00 12.72 -13.93
C ALA A 75 -16.39 11.24 -14.02
N PHE A 76 -15.79 10.38 -13.19
CA PHE A 76 -16.06 8.94 -13.20
C PHE A 76 -16.44 8.35 -11.84
N SER A 77 -16.13 9.00 -10.73
CA SER A 77 -16.38 8.50 -9.37
C SER A 77 -17.45 9.35 -8.68
N SER A 78 -18.36 8.70 -7.97
CA SER A 78 -19.28 9.39 -7.08
C SER A 78 -18.57 9.81 -5.78
N LEU A 79 -19.17 10.70 -5.00
CA LEU A 79 -18.63 11.08 -3.69
C LEU A 79 -18.61 9.89 -2.72
N GLU A 80 -19.58 8.98 -2.83
CA GLU A 80 -19.60 7.74 -2.06
C GLU A 80 -18.44 6.81 -2.44
N ASP A 81 -18.10 6.70 -3.72
CA ASP A 81 -16.94 5.91 -4.17
C ASP A 81 -15.63 6.49 -3.64
N VAL A 82 -15.52 7.82 -3.61
CA VAL A 82 -14.35 8.51 -3.03
C VAL A 82 -14.24 8.22 -1.53
N GLY A 83 -15.34 8.32 -0.78
CA GLY A 83 -15.37 7.97 0.63
C GLY A 83 -15.00 6.52 0.91
N TRP A 84 -15.54 5.59 0.11
CA TRP A 84 -15.20 4.16 0.17
C TRP A 84 -13.70 3.93 -0.05
N LYS A 85 -13.16 4.48 -1.14
CA LYS A 85 -11.73 4.35 -1.48
C LYS A 85 -10.86 4.90 -0.35
N ALA A 86 -11.16 6.09 0.17
CA ALA A 86 -10.36 6.74 1.20
C ALA A 86 -10.17 5.88 2.46
N LEU A 87 -11.20 5.21 2.94
CA LEU A 87 -11.04 4.30 4.09
C LEU A 87 -10.36 3.00 3.68
N THR A 88 -10.72 2.45 2.52
CA THR A 88 -10.23 1.12 2.09
C THR A 88 -8.73 1.11 1.88
N VAL A 89 -8.14 2.18 1.33
CA VAL A 89 -6.69 2.23 1.10
C VAL A 89 -5.92 2.18 2.43
N ALA A 90 -6.32 2.94 3.44
CA ALA A 90 -5.70 2.88 4.77
C ALA A 90 -5.94 1.54 5.50
N VAL A 91 -7.09 0.88 5.25
CA VAL A 91 -7.38 -0.46 5.77
C VAL A 91 -6.51 -1.52 5.09
N SER A 92 -6.11 -1.31 3.83
CA SER A 92 -5.20 -2.21 3.10
C SER A 92 -3.85 -2.35 3.81
N ASP A 93 -3.30 -1.27 4.35
CA ASP A 93 -2.07 -1.31 5.16
C ASP A 93 -2.21 -2.21 6.39
N ILE A 94 -3.37 -2.12 7.07
CA ILE A 94 -3.66 -3.00 8.21
C ILE A 94 -3.73 -4.47 7.77
N ALA A 95 -4.31 -4.74 6.59
CA ALA A 95 -4.33 -6.08 5.99
C ALA A 95 -2.91 -6.57 5.66
N ALA A 96 -2.07 -5.69 5.09
CA ALA A 96 -0.67 -5.97 4.76
C ALA A 96 0.19 -6.34 5.98
N MET A 97 -0.20 -5.88 7.18
CA MET A 97 0.43 -6.25 8.45
C MET A 97 -0.20 -7.50 9.10
N GLY A 98 -1.24 -8.08 8.48
CA GLY A 98 -1.99 -9.24 9.00
C GLY A 98 -2.87 -8.91 10.19
N GLY A 99 -3.30 -7.65 10.30
CA GLY A 99 -4.15 -7.12 11.35
C GLY A 99 -5.63 -7.03 11.00
N CYS A 100 -6.40 -6.54 11.96
CA CYS A 100 -7.81 -6.17 11.80
C CYS A 100 -7.97 -4.69 12.16
N PRO A 101 -8.63 -3.89 11.34
CA PRO A 101 -8.92 -2.50 11.69
C PRO A 101 -9.85 -2.43 12.90
N THR A 102 -9.83 -1.33 13.61
CA THR A 102 -10.68 -1.10 14.79
C THR A 102 -11.42 0.21 14.70
N HIS A 103 -10.69 1.31 14.53
CA HIS A 103 -11.24 2.66 14.47
C HIS A 103 -10.55 3.47 13.39
N ALA A 104 -11.26 4.48 12.88
CA ALA A 104 -10.68 5.45 11.97
C ALA A 104 -11.13 6.87 12.33
N VAL A 105 -10.28 7.84 12.00
CA VAL A 105 -10.62 9.25 11.91
C VAL A 105 -10.38 9.71 10.48
N CYS A 106 -11.27 10.59 9.96
CA CYS A 106 -11.19 11.06 8.58
C CYS A 106 -11.19 12.60 8.55
N THR A 107 -10.13 13.20 8.04
CA THR A 107 -10.10 14.61 7.68
C THR A 107 -10.62 14.78 6.26
N MET A 108 -11.61 15.66 6.07
CA MET A 108 -12.16 16.00 4.76
C MET A 108 -11.87 17.49 4.47
N ALA A 109 -10.93 17.74 3.56
CA ALA A 109 -10.69 19.07 3.01
C ALA A 109 -11.39 19.17 1.65
N VAL A 110 -12.39 20.07 1.53
CA VAL A 110 -13.31 20.06 0.38
C VAL A 110 -13.63 21.45 -0.14
N PRO A 111 -13.91 21.64 -1.44
CA PRO A 111 -14.43 22.88 -1.98
C PRO A 111 -15.79 23.26 -1.36
N GLN A 112 -16.05 24.57 -1.32
CA GLN A 112 -17.35 25.05 -0.88
C GLN A 112 -18.49 24.50 -1.77
N GLY A 113 -19.54 23.98 -1.12
CA GLY A 113 -20.70 23.38 -1.82
C GLY A 113 -20.56 21.89 -2.10
N THR A 114 -19.45 21.25 -1.72
CA THR A 114 -19.32 19.78 -1.78
C THR A 114 -20.32 19.13 -0.81
N ASP A 115 -21.03 18.11 -1.28
CA ASP A 115 -21.92 17.30 -0.44
C ASP A 115 -21.11 16.34 0.44
N VAL A 116 -20.72 16.84 1.62
CA VAL A 116 -19.88 16.08 2.57
C VAL A 116 -20.61 14.87 3.15
N GLU A 117 -21.94 14.88 3.16
CA GLU A 117 -22.73 13.76 3.68
C GLU A 117 -22.57 12.53 2.78
N ARG A 118 -22.50 12.72 1.45
CA ARG A 118 -22.25 11.66 0.50
C ARG A 118 -20.83 11.09 0.61
N LEU A 119 -19.82 11.94 0.83
CA LEU A 119 -18.47 11.48 1.16
C LEU A 119 -18.46 10.63 2.44
N ALA A 120 -19.08 11.15 3.50
CA ALA A 120 -19.19 10.46 4.78
C ALA A 120 -19.97 9.14 4.67
N ALA A 121 -21.00 9.07 3.83
CA ALA A 121 -21.75 7.83 3.56
C ALA A 121 -20.83 6.76 2.97
N GLY A 122 -19.98 7.09 1.99
CA GLY A 122 -19.02 6.16 1.42
C GLY A 122 -17.97 5.67 2.44
N VAL A 123 -17.47 6.58 3.29
CA VAL A 123 -16.57 6.21 4.40
C VAL A 123 -17.29 5.26 5.38
N ALA A 124 -18.55 5.53 5.72
CA ALA A 124 -19.33 4.69 6.63
C ALA A 124 -19.67 3.32 6.04
N GLU A 125 -20.00 3.25 4.74
CA GLU A 125 -20.21 1.99 4.01
C GLU A 125 -18.95 1.11 4.07
N ALA A 126 -17.78 1.68 3.76
CA ALA A 126 -16.50 0.99 3.87
C ALA A 126 -16.20 0.60 5.34
N GLY A 127 -16.53 1.47 6.30
CA GLY A 127 -16.40 1.18 7.72
C GLY A 127 -17.23 -0.04 8.17
N ALA A 128 -18.44 -0.16 7.65
CA ALA A 128 -19.30 -1.33 7.89
C ALA A 128 -18.73 -2.61 7.25
N GLU A 129 -18.27 -2.54 6.00
CA GLU A 129 -17.65 -3.68 5.29
C GLU A 129 -16.41 -4.20 6.03
N TRP A 130 -15.54 -3.30 6.45
CA TRP A 130 -14.25 -3.67 7.07
C TRP A 130 -14.33 -3.77 8.60
N SER A 131 -15.52 -3.61 9.21
CA SER A 131 -15.68 -3.56 10.67
C SER A 131 -14.78 -2.52 11.34
N CYS A 132 -14.56 -1.39 10.68
CA CYS A 132 -13.76 -0.26 11.13
C CYS A 132 -14.67 0.90 11.55
N ARG A 133 -14.66 1.27 12.83
CA ARG A 133 -15.55 2.32 13.34
C ARG A 133 -14.98 3.70 13.03
N ILE A 134 -15.77 4.56 12.42
CA ILE A 134 -15.41 5.97 12.24
C ILE A 134 -15.73 6.70 13.54
N VAL A 135 -14.70 7.17 14.23
CA VAL A 135 -14.83 7.72 15.59
C VAL A 135 -14.57 9.23 15.65
N GLY A 136 -14.28 9.85 14.51
CA GLY A 136 -14.06 11.29 14.43
C GLY A 136 -13.43 11.71 13.12
N GLY A 137 -12.97 12.92 13.08
CA GLY A 137 -12.30 13.52 11.92
C GLY A 137 -12.34 15.04 12.02
N ASP A 138 -12.06 15.68 10.88
CA ASP A 138 -12.09 17.13 10.75
C ASP A 138 -12.72 17.51 9.40
N LEU A 139 -13.33 18.69 9.33
CA LEU A 139 -13.91 19.22 8.10
C LEU A 139 -13.37 20.63 7.86
N THR A 140 -12.71 20.83 6.74
CA THR A 140 -12.14 22.13 6.37
C THR A 140 -12.37 22.45 4.89
N SER A 141 -12.21 23.72 4.54
CA SER A 141 -12.34 24.15 3.15
C SER A 141 -11.01 24.03 2.40
N ALA A 142 -11.06 23.62 1.13
CA ALA A 142 -9.91 23.51 0.24
C ALA A 142 -10.31 23.83 -1.20
N SER A 143 -9.33 23.94 -2.11
CA SER A 143 -9.58 24.15 -3.55
C SER A 143 -9.92 22.89 -4.32
N GLN A 144 -9.68 21.70 -3.74
CA GLN A 144 -9.95 20.37 -4.29
C GLN A 144 -10.30 19.41 -3.15
N ILE A 145 -10.90 18.28 -3.48
CA ILE A 145 -11.24 17.28 -2.47
C ILE A 145 -9.98 16.50 -2.07
N VAL A 146 -9.71 16.49 -0.77
CA VAL A 146 -8.68 15.66 -0.13
C VAL A 146 -9.31 15.00 1.09
N LEU A 147 -9.28 13.66 1.13
CA LEU A 147 -9.61 12.91 2.33
C LEU A 147 -8.34 12.28 2.88
N SER A 148 -8.06 12.54 4.17
CA SER A 148 -6.98 11.85 4.89
C SER A 148 -7.60 11.00 6.00
N VAL A 149 -7.32 9.70 5.95
CA VAL A 149 -7.88 8.71 6.89
C VAL A 149 -6.76 8.10 7.71
N THR A 150 -6.89 8.20 9.04
CA THR A 150 -6.03 7.47 9.96
C THR A 150 -6.81 6.30 10.54
N VAL A 151 -6.25 5.09 10.40
CA VAL A 151 -6.85 3.83 10.87
C VAL A 151 -5.99 3.23 11.97
N THR A 152 -6.65 2.78 13.04
CA THR A 152 -6.03 1.92 14.04
C THR A 152 -6.43 0.47 13.81
N GLY A 153 -5.50 -0.46 14.10
CA GLY A 153 -5.74 -1.89 13.98
C GLY A 153 -5.13 -2.66 15.14
N ARG A 154 -5.51 -3.91 15.24
CA ARG A 154 -5.00 -4.85 16.25
C ARG A 154 -4.62 -6.17 15.62
N LEU A 155 -3.72 -6.88 16.30
CA LEU A 155 -3.38 -8.25 15.98
C LEU A 155 -4.19 -9.23 16.83
N HIS A 156 -4.66 -10.31 16.25
CA HIS A 156 -5.28 -11.43 16.99
C HIS A 156 -4.26 -12.54 17.26
N GLY A 157 -4.21 -13.03 18.51
CA GLY A 157 -3.27 -14.08 18.92
C GLY A 157 -1.86 -13.51 19.16
N THR A 158 -0.85 -14.39 19.25
CA THR A 158 0.50 -14.06 19.72
C THR A 158 1.52 -13.87 18.61
N ALA A 159 1.19 -14.20 17.36
CA ALA A 159 2.12 -13.96 16.23
C ALA A 159 2.34 -12.45 16.03
N PRO A 160 3.58 -12.01 15.75
CA PRO A 160 3.87 -10.60 15.49
C PRO A 160 3.19 -10.09 14.22
N ALA A 161 3.18 -8.78 14.01
CA ALA A 161 2.82 -8.19 12.73
C ALA A 161 3.75 -8.70 11.63
N VAL A 162 3.21 -8.94 10.44
CA VAL A 162 4.05 -9.20 9.27
C VAL A 162 4.58 -7.86 8.77
N ARG A 163 5.82 -7.85 8.29
CA ARG A 163 6.47 -6.64 7.76
C ARG A 163 6.82 -6.85 6.29
N ARG A 164 7.10 -5.77 5.58
CA ARG A 164 7.66 -5.88 4.21
C ARG A 164 9.10 -6.40 4.22
N SER A 165 9.79 -6.34 5.35
CA SER A 165 11.13 -6.92 5.56
C SER A 165 11.03 -8.29 6.20
N GLY A 166 11.96 -9.21 5.85
CA GLY A 166 12.06 -10.52 6.46
C GLY A 166 12.05 -11.67 5.48
N ALA A 167 11.81 -11.41 4.19
CA ALA A 167 12.02 -12.41 3.15
C ALA A 167 13.49 -12.83 3.09
N ALA A 168 13.73 -14.10 2.77
CA ALA A 168 15.06 -14.66 2.67
C ALA A 168 15.23 -15.39 1.32
N PRO A 169 16.46 -15.58 0.84
CA PRO A 169 16.71 -16.36 -0.37
C PRO A 169 16.07 -17.74 -0.27
N GLY A 170 15.33 -18.13 -1.32
CA GLY A 170 14.57 -19.37 -1.40
C GLY A 170 13.17 -19.28 -0.80
N ASP A 171 12.73 -18.13 -0.30
CA ASP A 171 11.29 -17.91 -0.02
C ASP A 171 10.53 -17.79 -1.34
N GLU A 172 9.36 -18.39 -1.42
CA GLU A 172 8.49 -18.32 -2.58
C GLU A 172 7.56 -17.10 -2.49
N LEU A 173 7.29 -16.48 -3.65
CA LEU A 173 6.52 -15.26 -3.77
C LEU A 173 5.10 -15.55 -4.25
N PHE A 174 4.13 -14.97 -3.56
CA PHE A 174 2.71 -15.14 -3.86
C PHE A 174 1.99 -13.79 -3.88
N VAL A 175 0.90 -13.74 -4.65
CA VAL A 175 -0.10 -12.65 -4.54
C VAL A 175 -1.49 -13.22 -4.28
N THR A 176 -2.36 -12.45 -3.63
CA THR A 176 -3.71 -12.90 -3.24
C THR A 176 -4.67 -13.01 -4.41
N GLY A 177 -4.43 -12.26 -5.49
CA GLY A 177 -5.29 -12.27 -6.67
C GLY A 177 -4.62 -11.75 -7.93
N PRO A 178 -5.33 -11.79 -9.08
CA PRO A 178 -4.85 -11.21 -10.33
C PRO A 178 -4.71 -9.68 -10.22
N LEU A 179 -3.72 -9.13 -10.93
CA LEU A 179 -3.31 -7.74 -10.88
C LEU A 179 -3.69 -6.96 -12.15
N GLY A 180 -3.72 -5.64 -12.05
CA GLY A 180 -4.02 -4.73 -13.15
C GLY A 180 -5.51 -4.39 -13.30
N ALA A 181 -6.37 -4.89 -12.40
CA ALA A 181 -7.81 -4.66 -12.50
C ALA A 181 -8.18 -3.18 -12.33
N SER A 182 -7.56 -2.47 -11.38
CA SER A 182 -7.82 -1.05 -11.16
C SER A 182 -7.34 -0.21 -12.34
N ALA A 183 -6.14 -0.44 -12.86
CA ALA A 183 -5.61 0.29 -14.01
C ALA A 183 -6.44 0.07 -15.28
N ALA A 184 -6.87 -1.17 -15.55
CA ALA A 184 -7.78 -1.49 -16.65
C ALA A 184 -9.16 -0.83 -16.45
N GLY A 185 -9.65 -0.76 -15.22
CA GLY A 185 -10.87 -0.04 -14.86
C GLY A 185 -10.78 1.45 -15.17
N LEU A 186 -9.69 2.08 -14.81
CA LEU A 186 -9.44 3.49 -15.14
C LEU A 186 -9.37 3.73 -16.65
N ARG A 187 -8.71 2.83 -17.39
CA ARG A 187 -8.68 2.89 -18.86
C ARG A 187 -10.12 2.81 -19.43
N ASN A 188 -10.89 1.83 -18.98
CA ASN A 188 -12.28 1.65 -19.44
C ASN A 188 -13.15 2.89 -19.12
N LEU A 189 -12.98 3.50 -17.95
CA LEU A 189 -13.67 4.74 -17.57
C LEU A 189 -13.33 5.90 -18.49
N ARG A 190 -12.05 6.06 -18.85
CA ARG A 190 -11.57 7.08 -19.82
C ARG A 190 -12.10 6.82 -21.24
N GLU A 191 -12.31 5.56 -21.59
CA GLU A 191 -12.92 5.13 -22.86
C GLU A 191 -14.45 5.23 -22.87
N GLY A 192 -15.06 5.63 -21.75
CA GLY A 192 -16.50 5.91 -21.67
C GLY A 192 -17.33 4.83 -20.98
N ALA A 193 -16.75 3.72 -20.54
CA ALA A 193 -17.46 2.75 -19.70
C ALA A 193 -17.91 3.41 -18.38
N ARG A 194 -19.01 2.94 -17.82
CA ARG A 194 -19.54 3.44 -16.54
C ARG A 194 -19.80 2.33 -15.53
N GLU A 195 -19.79 1.08 -15.95
CA GLU A 195 -20.11 -0.11 -15.17
C GLU A 195 -19.21 -1.27 -15.56
N GLY A 196 -19.09 -2.26 -14.69
CA GLY A 196 -18.35 -3.49 -14.91
C GLY A 196 -17.29 -3.76 -13.85
N ALA A 197 -16.90 -5.03 -13.70
CA ALA A 197 -16.04 -5.48 -12.62
C ALA A 197 -14.68 -4.74 -12.53
N LEU A 198 -14.10 -4.33 -13.67
CA LEU A 198 -12.86 -3.55 -13.69
C LEU A 198 -13.10 -2.11 -13.22
N VAL A 199 -14.23 -1.51 -13.64
CA VAL A 199 -14.63 -0.17 -13.18
C VAL A 199 -14.85 -0.16 -11.67
N ASP A 200 -15.52 -1.19 -11.15
CA ASP A 200 -15.76 -1.35 -9.72
C ASP A 200 -14.46 -1.56 -8.95
N ALA A 201 -13.51 -2.34 -9.49
CA ALA A 201 -12.20 -2.52 -8.90
C ALA A 201 -11.43 -1.21 -8.73
N HIS A 202 -11.56 -0.28 -9.71
CA HIS A 202 -10.94 1.04 -9.62
C HIS A 202 -11.66 1.97 -8.63
N ARG A 203 -13.00 2.03 -8.67
CA ARG A 203 -13.78 2.96 -7.84
C ARG A 203 -13.88 2.51 -6.39
N ARG A 204 -14.09 1.20 -6.18
CA ARG A 204 -14.33 0.58 -4.88
C ARG A 204 -13.40 -0.61 -4.65
N PRO A 205 -12.10 -0.36 -4.45
CA PRO A 205 -11.14 -1.41 -4.16
C PRO A 205 -11.54 -2.20 -2.91
N ARG A 206 -10.92 -3.36 -2.72
CA ARG A 206 -11.19 -4.26 -1.60
C ARG A 206 -9.91 -4.58 -0.84
N ALA A 207 -9.89 -4.29 0.45
CA ALA A 207 -8.80 -4.69 1.33
C ALA A 207 -8.83 -6.21 1.59
N ARG A 208 -7.67 -6.85 1.60
CA ARG A 208 -7.49 -8.30 1.77
C ARG A 208 -7.26 -8.71 3.22
N LEU A 209 -8.16 -8.28 4.11
CA LEU A 209 -8.04 -8.50 5.56
C LEU A 209 -8.00 -9.99 5.96
N ALA A 210 -8.89 -10.80 5.39
CA ALA A 210 -8.96 -12.23 5.70
C ALA A 210 -7.70 -12.96 5.22
N GLU A 211 -7.23 -12.60 4.03
CA GLU A 211 -6.00 -13.12 3.42
C GLU A 211 -4.78 -12.71 4.24
N GLY A 212 -4.66 -11.44 4.63
CA GLY A 212 -3.57 -10.95 5.48
C GLY A 212 -3.51 -11.67 6.82
N MET A 213 -4.65 -11.85 7.48
CA MET A 213 -4.73 -12.63 8.72
C MET A 213 -4.36 -14.11 8.52
N ALA A 214 -4.77 -14.72 7.41
CA ALA A 214 -4.41 -16.10 7.07
C ALA A 214 -2.91 -16.23 6.82
N ALA A 215 -2.33 -15.33 6.03
CA ALA A 215 -0.90 -15.26 5.75
C ALA A 215 -0.07 -15.09 7.02
N ARG A 216 -0.47 -14.19 7.91
CA ARG A 216 0.19 -14.01 9.21
C ARG A 216 0.13 -15.28 10.08
N ARG A 217 -1.02 -15.97 10.15
CA ARG A 217 -1.14 -17.27 10.85
C ARG A 217 -0.27 -18.35 10.23
N ALA A 218 -0.10 -18.33 8.92
CA ALA A 218 0.84 -19.21 8.21
C ALA A 218 2.29 -18.90 8.54
N GLY A 219 2.61 -17.70 9.02
CA GLY A 219 3.97 -17.27 9.33
C GLY A 219 4.76 -16.89 8.09
N VAL A 220 4.13 -16.18 7.14
CA VAL A 220 4.86 -15.63 5.99
C VAL A 220 6.01 -14.73 6.46
N SER A 221 7.10 -14.76 5.71
CA SER A 221 8.35 -14.09 6.08
C SER A 221 8.27 -12.58 5.88
N ALA A 222 7.58 -12.14 4.81
CA ALA A 222 7.34 -10.75 4.48
C ALA A 222 5.99 -10.61 3.76
N MET A 223 5.37 -9.43 3.90
CA MET A 223 4.13 -9.10 3.24
C MET A 223 3.99 -7.58 3.09
N MET A 224 3.36 -7.14 2.02
CA MET A 224 2.88 -5.78 1.78
C MET A 224 1.69 -5.82 0.82
N ASP A 225 0.96 -4.74 0.68
CA ASP A 225 -0.03 -4.64 -0.37
C ASP A 225 0.57 -4.11 -1.69
N VAL A 226 -0.16 -4.29 -2.78
CA VAL A 226 0.20 -3.80 -4.12
C VAL A 226 -0.62 -2.54 -4.38
N SER A 227 -0.06 -1.38 -4.03
CA SER A 227 -0.68 -0.06 -4.16
C SER A 227 -0.14 0.75 -5.33
N ASP A 228 1.15 0.62 -5.65
CA ASP A 228 1.84 1.37 -6.71
C ASP A 228 2.16 0.54 -7.95
N GLY A 229 1.82 -0.73 -7.92
CA GLY A 229 2.06 -1.72 -8.97
C GLY A 229 3.14 -2.72 -8.61
N LEU A 230 2.92 -3.97 -9.01
CA LEU A 230 3.75 -5.12 -8.63
C LEU A 230 5.25 -4.87 -8.83
N ALA A 231 5.65 -4.27 -9.96
CA ALA A 231 7.06 -4.09 -10.27
C ALA A 231 7.78 -3.15 -9.29
N LEU A 232 7.11 -2.13 -8.77
CA LEU A 232 7.66 -1.22 -7.78
C LEU A 232 7.58 -1.81 -6.37
N ASP A 233 6.42 -2.32 -5.97
CA ASP A 233 6.20 -2.83 -4.62
C ASP A 233 7.04 -4.08 -4.33
N LEU A 234 7.22 -4.96 -5.32
CA LEU A 234 8.14 -6.10 -5.19
C LEU A 234 9.60 -5.65 -4.97
N ARG A 235 10.04 -4.59 -5.65
CA ARG A 235 11.38 -4.01 -5.40
C ARG A 235 11.51 -3.46 -3.99
N ARG A 236 10.46 -2.82 -3.47
CA ARG A 236 10.42 -2.32 -2.09
C ARG A 236 10.54 -3.46 -1.08
N LEU A 237 9.79 -4.55 -1.29
CA LEU A 237 9.87 -5.74 -0.44
C LEU A 237 11.26 -6.38 -0.51
N ALA A 238 11.80 -6.56 -1.72
CA ALA A 238 13.13 -7.12 -1.95
C ALA A 238 14.21 -6.28 -1.28
N HIS A 239 14.18 -4.97 -1.47
CA HIS A 239 15.12 -4.03 -0.84
C HIS A 239 15.03 -4.04 0.68
N ALA A 240 13.81 -3.98 1.24
CA ALA A 240 13.60 -4.02 2.69
C ALA A 240 14.08 -5.33 3.32
N SER A 241 14.08 -6.42 2.55
CA SER A 241 14.52 -7.76 2.97
C SER A 241 15.99 -8.05 2.65
N GLY A 242 16.65 -7.26 1.80
CA GLY A 242 18.03 -7.51 1.37
C GLY A 242 18.17 -8.74 0.47
N VAL A 243 17.19 -9.00 -0.41
CA VAL A 243 17.15 -10.14 -1.34
C VAL A 243 16.98 -9.67 -2.78
N GLY A 244 17.32 -10.53 -3.75
CA GLY A 244 16.87 -10.41 -5.11
C GLY A 244 15.53 -11.12 -5.32
N VAL A 245 14.92 -10.93 -6.50
CA VAL A 245 13.64 -11.55 -6.85
C VAL A 245 13.63 -12.00 -8.31
N ALA A 246 13.09 -13.20 -8.55
CA ALA A 246 12.89 -13.78 -9.88
C ALA A 246 11.43 -14.22 -10.02
N LEU A 247 10.68 -13.53 -10.88
CA LEU A 247 9.32 -13.91 -11.24
C LEU A 247 9.32 -14.79 -12.47
N PHE A 248 8.45 -15.79 -12.51
CA PHE A 248 8.19 -16.64 -13.68
C PHE A 248 6.89 -16.29 -14.40
N GLY A 249 6.13 -15.34 -13.90
CA GLY A 249 4.92 -14.83 -14.53
C GLY A 249 4.18 -13.84 -13.62
N VAL A 250 3.22 -13.13 -14.21
CA VAL A 250 2.34 -12.20 -13.52
C VAL A 250 0.89 -12.62 -13.73
N PRO A 251 0.09 -12.84 -12.69
CA PRO A 251 -1.32 -13.14 -12.84
C PRO A 251 -2.10 -11.88 -13.24
N VAL A 252 -2.44 -11.78 -14.53
CA VAL A 252 -3.14 -10.64 -15.12
C VAL A 252 -4.64 -10.79 -14.93
N ALA A 253 -5.32 -9.76 -14.46
CA ALA A 253 -6.76 -9.72 -14.33
C ALA A 253 -7.44 -9.78 -15.73
N ALA A 254 -8.58 -10.45 -15.81
CA ALA A 254 -9.30 -10.58 -17.07
C ALA A 254 -9.68 -9.20 -17.64
N GLY A 255 -9.20 -8.88 -18.83
CA GLY A 255 -9.38 -7.60 -19.48
C GLY A 255 -8.32 -6.53 -19.16
N ALA A 256 -7.38 -6.84 -18.28
CA ALA A 256 -6.17 -6.04 -18.09
C ALA A 256 -5.05 -6.51 -19.03
N THR A 257 -4.03 -5.68 -19.17
CA THR A 257 -2.78 -5.99 -19.87
C THR A 257 -1.68 -6.34 -18.86
N GLU A 258 -0.62 -7.02 -19.31
CA GLU A 258 0.54 -7.30 -18.47
C GLU A 258 1.21 -6.02 -17.95
N SER A 259 1.27 -4.97 -18.77
CA SER A 259 1.77 -3.67 -18.33
C SER A 259 0.93 -3.03 -17.23
N GLU A 260 -0.40 -3.19 -17.26
CA GLU A 260 -1.30 -2.75 -16.19
C GLU A 260 -1.11 -3.60 -14.94
N ALA A 261 -0.88 -4.91 -15.06
CA ALA A 261 -0.63 -5.78 -13.92
C ALA A 261 0.74 -5.54 -13.25
N LEU A 262 1.76 -5.14 -14.04
CA LEU A 262 3.09 -4.84 -13.52
C LEU A 262 3.19 -3.44 -12.92
N GLY A 263 2.61 -2.44 -13.59
CA GLY A 263 2.82 -1.03 -13.26
C GLY A 263 1.57 -0.26 -12.91
N GLY A 264 0.40 -0.87 -12.99
CA GLY A 264 -0.85 -0.25 -12.53
C GLY A 264 -0.95 -0.31 -11.01
N GLY A 265 -1.24 0.83 -10.41
CA GLY A 265 -1.47 0.91 -8.96
C GLY A 265 -2.93 0.61 -8.59
N GLU A 266 -3.18 0.67 -7.28
CA GLU A 266 -4.51 0.57 -6.67
C GLU A 266 -5.21 -0.79 -6.80
N ASP A 267 -4.46 -1.89 -6.94
CA ASP A 267 -5.04 -3.25 -6.91
C ASP A 267 -5.35 -3.73 -5.48
N TYR A 268 -4.55 -3.29 -4.49
CA TYR A 268 -4.67 -3.64 -3.07
C TYR A 268 -4.75 -5.16 -2.81
N GLU A 269 -4.14 -5.95 -3.70
CA GLU A 269 -3.81 -7.34 -3.44
C GLU A 269 -2.59 -7.41 -2.52
N LEU A 270 -2.40 -8.53 -1.78
CA LEU A 270 -1.22 -8.71 -0.94
C LEU A 270 -0.13 -9.48 -1.69
N LEU A 271 1.07 -8.95 -1.64
CA LEU A 271 2.32 -9.60 -2.05
C LEU A 271 2.96 -10.23 -0.81
N MET A 272 3.27 -11.52 -0.89
CA MET A 272 3.74 -12.32 0.24
C MET A 272 4.99 -13.10 -0.13
N ALA A 273 5.95 -13.21 0.80
CA ALA A 273 7.07 -14.15 0.71
C ALA A 273 6.95 -15.20 1.81
N THR A 274 7.17 -16.47 1.50
CA THR A 274 7.09 -17.56 2.46
C THR A 274 8.10 -18.67 2.18
N ARG A 275 8.65 -19.27 3.26
CA ARG A 275 9.44 -20.48 3.20
C ARG A 275 8.59 -21.75 3.15
N ASP A 276 7.32 -21.66 3.53
CA ASP A 276 6.41 -22.80 3.65
C ASP A 276 5.11 -22.56 2.87
N PRO A 277 5.13 -22.81 1.54
CA PRO A 277 3.96 -22.65 0.67
C PRO A 277 2.78 -23.53 1.07
N ASP A 278 3.04 -24.75 1.54
CA ASP A 278 1.99 -25.70 1.92
C ASP A 278 1.22 -25.19 3.13
N ARG A 279 1.94 -24.64 4.12
CA ARG A 279 1.32 -24.03 5.31
C ARG A 279 0.51 -22.79 4.93
N LEU A 280 1.00 -21.97 3.96
CA LEU A 280 0.25 -20.83 3.44
C LEU A 280 -1.05 -21.30 2.77
N ALA A 281 -0.97 -22.28 1.87
CA ALA A 281 -2.13 -22.84 1.19
C ALA A 281 -3.15 -23.42 2.18
N ALA A 282 -2.68 -24.20 3.18
CA ALA A 282 -3.53 -24.76 4.23
C ALA A 282 -4.23 -23.67 5.07
N ALA A 283 -3.55 -22.56 5.39
CA ALA A 283 -4.14 -21.47 6.15
C ALA A 283 -5.24 -20.74 5.35
N PHE A 284 -5.04 -20.54 4.05
CA PHE A 284 -6.06 -19.98 3.15
C PHE A 284 -7.26 -20.91 3.03
N GLN A 285 -7.03 -22.20 2.81
CA GLN A 285 -8.08 -23.21 2.76
C GLN A 285 -8.90 -23.24 4.05
N ALA A 286 -8.24 -23.25 5.21
CA ALA A 286 -8.90 -23.26 6.52
C ALA A 286 -9.74 -22.00 6.77
N ALA A 287 -9.39 -20.88 6.12
CA ALA A 287 -10.16 -19.64 6.16
C ALA A 287 -11.26 -19.55 5.07
N GLY A 288 -11.42 -20.58 4.23
CA GLY A 288 -12.38 -20.57 3.12
C GLY A 288 -12.00 -19.60 1.99
N LEU A 289 -10.72 -19.24 1.90
CA LEU A 289 -10.20 -18.31 0.92
C LEU A 289 -9.71 -19.03 -0.35
N ARG A 290 -9.66 -18.30 -1.46
CA ARG A 290 -9.00 -18.81 -2.68
C ARG A 290 -7.51 -18.99 -2.41
N PRO A 291 -6.88 -20.04 -2.97
CA PRO A 291 -5.43 -20.20 -2.86
C PRO A 291 -4.69 -18.97 -3.41
N PRO A 292 -3.62 -18.51 -2.76
CA PRO A 292 -2.80 -17.44 -3.30
C PRO A 292 -2.07 -17.92 -4.57
N LEU A 293 -1.74 -16.98 -5.45
CA LEU A 293 -1.13 -17.26 -6.74
C LEU A 293 0.39 -17.18 -6.62
N HIS A 294 1.07 -18.27 -6.93
CA HIS A 294 2.53 -18.35 -6.93
C HIS A 294 3.09 -17.60 -8.15
N ILE A 295 4.02 -16.67 -7.93
CA ILE A 295 4.56 -15.80 -8.98
C ILE A 295 6.08 -15.86 -9.16
N GLY A 296 6.84 -16.41 -8.22
CA GLY A 296 8.30 -16.41 -8.27
C GLY A 296 8.95 -16.79 -6.95
N ALA A 297 10.22 -16.41 -6.80
CA ALA A 297 11.00 -16.67 -5.60
C ALA A 297 11.98 -15.54 -5.28
N CYS A 298 12.38 -15.44 -4.02
CA CYS A 298 13.47 -14.62 -3.56
C CYS A 298 14.83 -15.28 -3.84
N THR A 299 15.82 -14.50 -4.27
CA THR A 299 17.16 -14.99 -4.63
C THR A 299 18.23 -14.35 -3.72
N ALA A 300 19.42 -14.94 -3.72
CA ALA A 300 20.55 -14.45 -2.94
C ALA A 300 21.28 -13.25 -3.60
N ASP A 301 21.09 -13.07 -4.90
CA ASP A 301 21.67 -11.94 -5.63
C ASP A 301 20.75 -10.72 -5.48
N VAL A 302 21.09 -9.82 -4.58
CA VAL A 302 20.33 -8.58 -4.30
C VAL A 302 20.16 -7.65 -5.50
N SER A 303 20.96 -7.82 -6.55
CA SER A 303 20.85 -7.08 -7.80
C SER A 303 19.83 -7.70 -8.77
N GLU A 304 19.44 -8.95 -8.54
CA GLU A 304 18.48 -9.64 -9.37
C GLU A 304 17.06 -9.12 -9.16
N CYS A 305 16.47 -8.66 -10.25
CA CYS A 305 15.05 -8.33 -10.31
C CYS A 305 14.56 -8.66 -11.71
N THR A 306 14.08 -9.89 -11.88
CA THR A 306 13.78 -10.47 -13.20
C THR A 306 12.33 -10.94 -13.32
N LEU A 307 11.81 -10.89 -14.54
CA LEU A 307 10.56 -11.51 -14.96
C LEU A 307 10.88 -12.43 -16.15
N GLU A 308 10.56 -13.72 -16.03
CA GLU A 308 10.85 -14.74 -17.05
C GLU A 308 12.33 -14.72 -17.51
N GLY A 309 13.25 -14.52 -16.56
CA GLY A 309 14.70 -14.45 -16.82
C GLY A 309 15.18 -13.17 -17.50
N ARG A 310 14.33 -12.16 -17.68
CA ARG A 310 14.68 -10.85 -18.24
C ARG A 310 14.62 -9.79 -17.14
N PRO A 311 15.39 -8.69 -17.24
CA PRO A 311 15.27 -7.59 -16.30
C PRO A 311 13.82 -7.09 -16.22
N MET A 312 13.28 -7.02 -15.01
CA MET A 312 11.94 -6.50 -14.79
C MET A 312 11.88 -5.01 -15.15
N PRO A 313 10.87 -4.56 -15.91
CA PRO A 313 10.75 -3.16 -16.29
C PRO A 313 10.58 -2.26 -15.06
N LEU A 314 11.09 -1.02 -15.15
CA LEU A 314 10.88 0.01 -14.12
C LEU A 314 9.50 0.64 -14.34
N LEU A 315 8.49 0.00 -13.79
CA LEU A 315 7.09 0.42 -13.83
C LEU A 315 6.59 0.65 -12.41
N GLY A 316 5.52 1.40 -12.27
CA GLY A 316 4.85 1.71 -11.01
C GLY A 316 4.55 3.20 -10.88
N TRP A 317 3.63 3.52 -10.00
CA TRP A 317 3.24 4.89 -9.70
C TRP A 317 4.20 5.50 -8.67
N GLN A 318 4.57 6.75 -8.89
CA GLN A 318 5.35 7.52 -7.91
C GLN A 318 4.84 8.97 -7.88
N HIS A 319 4.60 9.48 -6.70
CA HIS A 319 4.27 10.90 -6.55
C HIS A 319 5.49 11.78 -6.88
N ALA A 320 5.25 12.82 -7.67
CA ALA A 320 6.29 13.82 -7.98
C ALA A 320 6.48 14.74 -6.77
N ILE A 321 7.21 14.28 -5.76
CA ILE A 321 7.53 15.04 -4.55
C ILE A 321 8.96 15.59 -4.68
N GLY A 322 9.13 16.90 -4.69
CA GLY A 322 10.44 17.52 -4.75
C GLY A 322 10.55 18.68 -5.77
N ARG A 323 11.78 19.11 -6.07
CA ARG A 323 12.00 20.19 -7.04
C ARG A 323 11.63 19.73 -8.44
N PRO A 324 10.97 20.59 -9.26
CA PRO A 324 10.72 20.29 -10.68
C PRO A 324 12.01 19.85 -11.39
N ALA A 325 11.90 18.92 -12.33
CA ALA A 325 13.04 18.35 -13.07
C ALA A 325 13.91 19.43 -13.75
N SER A 326 13.34 20.59 -14.09
CA SER A 326 14.03 21.73 -14.66
C SER A 326 15.03 22.43 -13.71
N GLN A 327 15.07 22.08 -12.42
CA GLN A 327 16.01 22.63 -11.42
C GLN A 327 17.05 21.60 -10.92
N ARG A 328 17.16 20.43 -11.55
CA ARG A 328 18.12 19.36 -11.18
C ARG A 328 19.44 19.42 -11.94
N SER A 329 19.62 20.40 -12.81
CA SER A 329 20.87 20.59 -13.57
C SER A 329 21.57 21.89 -13.17
N SER A 330 22.48 21.78 -12.24
CA SER A 330 23.72 22.57 -12.18
C SER A 330 24.61 22.02 -11.06
#